data_64715ed9c278a978afa1bbdb0ecc1534
#
_entry.id   64715ed9c278a978afa1bbdb0ecc1534
#
_cell.length_a   1.000
_cell.length_b   1.000
_cell.length_c   1.000
_cell.angle_alpha   90.00
_cell.angle_beta   90.00
_cell.angle_gamma   90.00
#
_symmetry.space_group_name_H-M   'P 1'
#
loop_
_entity.id
_entity.type
_entity.pdbx_description
1 polymer ?
#
loop_
_entity_poly.entity_id
_entity_poly.type
_entity_poly.pdbx_seq_one_letter_code
_entity_poly.pdbx_strand_id
1 'polypeptide(L)'
;MAGAPQGGAELFFERLATSFHSVGVRQRLMIKPAGGRADRLAAAGIDVASCGYSPMLAALHRRQLAAGIASSHANVILSWMNRATSMVPKTRIPHVARLGGFYKLKHYRNCDWLVANTRGIADYLVREGVPADRVHHQINFVPDGADGPAFAGPRHGGPVIAALGRLHTNKAFDTLIQAFAGLDEGTLWIAGDGPERARLEALAAERGVAGRVVFLGWMDDPQSVIRGADIFVCPSRHEPFGNVIAEAFACHRPVIATASQGAVEYINTSQTQTGMIVPVDDSTALAGAIGELAQKPAIRAELAEAGYHEWATRFHPDQVVSDWISYLNKVA
;
A
#
# COMPACT_ATOMS: atom_id res chain seq x y z
N MET A 1 1.13 -7.48 -15.49
CA MET A 1 0.28 -7.27 -14.28
C MET A 1 -1.10 -7.89 -14.45
N ALA A 2 -1.55 -8.75 -13.52
CA ALA A 2 -2.83 -9.46 -13.58
C ALA A 2 -3.72 -9.18 -12.34
N GLY A 3 -3.73 -7.95 -11.88
CA GLY A 3 -4.37 -7.51 -10.64
C GLY A 3 -5.89 -7.35 -10.70
N ALA A 4 -6.48 -7.00 -9.56
CA ALA A 4 -7.87 -6.59 -9.41
C ALA A 4 -8.12 -5.20 -10.01
N PRO A 5 -9.37 -4.75 -10.13
CA PRO A 5 -9.65 -3.37 -10.55
C PRO A 5 -9.00 -2.32 -9.64
N GLN A 6 -8.96 -2.59 -8.33
CA GLN A 6 -8.44 -1.68 -7.30
C GLN A 6 -7.70 -2.44 -6.21
N GLY A 7 -6.67 -1.81 -5.63
CA GLY A 7 -5.87 -2.35 -4.53
C GLY A 7 -4.53 -1.64 -4.39
N GLY A 8 -3.88 -1.78 -3.24
CA GLY A 8 -2.61 -1.10 -2.97
C GLY A 8 -1.45 -1.53 -3.88
N ALA A 9 -1.43 -2.81 -4.27
CA ALA A 9 -0.42 -3.32 -5.21
C ALA A 9 -0.66 -2.80 -6.64
N GLU A 10 -1.92 -2.68 -7.02
CA GLU A 10 -2.35 -2.15 -8.30
C GLU A 10 -2.05 -0.66 -8.42
N LEU A 11 -2.36 0.11 -7.39
CA LEU A 11 -2.07 1.54 -7.33
C LEU A 11 -0.56 1.79 -7.41
N PHE A 12 0.23 1.02 -6.65
CA PHE A 12 1.69 1.16 -6.71
C PHE A 12 2.26 0.78 -8.08
N PHE A 13 1.69 -0.22 -8.76
CA PHE A 13 2.07 -0.56 -10.14
C PHE A 13 1.84 0.62 -11.09
N GLU A 14 0.68 1.29 -11.02
CA GLU A 14 0.37 2.45 -11.86
C GLU A 14 1.34 3.60 -11.55
N ARG A 15 1.55 3.91 -10.27
CA ARG A 15 2.49 4.94 -9.81
C ARG A 15 3.92 4.68 -10.34
N LEU A 16 4.43 3.44 -10.18
CA LEU A 16 5.78 3.11 -10.64
C LEU A 16 5.92 3.17 -12.17
N ALA A 17 4.93 2.65 -12.91
CA ALA A 17 4.94 2.71 -14.38
C ALA A 17 4.93 4.15 -14.89
N THR A 18 4.12 5.03 -14.28
CA THR A 18 4.08 6.45 -14.61
C THR A 18 5.40 7.15 -14.27
N SER A 19 5.97 6.88 -13.09
CA SER A 19 7.26 7.44 -12.69
C SER A 19 8.42 6.97 -13.58
N PHE A 20 8.45 5.71 -13.98
CA PHE A 20 9.43 5.22 -14.97
C PHE A 20 9.30 5.94 -16.30
N HIS A 21 8.06 6.17 -16.76
CA HIS A 21 7.82 6.91 -18.01
C HIS A 21 8.31 8.35 -17.92
N SER A 22 8.03 9.06 -16.82
CA SER A 22 8.42 10.46 -16.63
C SER A 22 9.94 10.67 -16.62
N VAL A 23 10.71 9.66 -16.22
CA VAL A 23 12.19 9.71 -16.24
C VAL A 23 12.80 9.04 -17.48
N GLY A 24 12.00 8.76 -18.50
CA GLY A 24 12.47 8.28 -19.81
C GLY A 24 12.73 6.79 -19.91
N VAL A 25 12.34 5.97 -18.94
CA VAL A 25 12.42 4.50 -19.05
C VAL A 25 11.43 4.01 -20.10
N ARG A 26 11.95 3.40 -21.16
CA ARG A 26 11.12 2.75 -22.17
C ARG A 26 10.51 1.49 -21.60
N GLN A 27 9.18 1.38 -21.65
CA GLN A 27 8.47 0.22 -21.11
C GLN A 27 7.30 -0.17 -22.00
N ARG A 28 7.03 -1.47 -22.04
CA ARG A 28 5.82 -2.05 -22.62
C ARG A 28 5.06 -2.80 -21.54
N LEU A 29 3.86 -2.36 -21.25
CA LEU A 29 3.02 -2.94 -20.20
C LEU A 29 2.07 -3.99 -20.80
N MET A 30 2.16 -5.22 -20.30
CA MET A 30 1.19 -6.28 -20.62
C MET A 30 0.31 -6.50 -19.40
N ILE A 31 -0.91 -5.97 -19.43
CA ILE A 31 -1.79 -5.91 -18.27
C ILE A 31 -3.18 -6.47 -18.56
N LYS A 32 -3.82 -6.98 -17.49
CA LYS A 32 -5.25 -7.30 -17.56
C LYS A 32 -6.03 -5.98 -17.60
N PRO A 33 -6.90 -5.75 -18.60
CA PRO A 33 -7.78 -4.61 -18.60
C PRO A 33 -8.75 -4.71 -17.41
N ALA A 34 -8.66 -3.79 -16.48
CA ALA A 34 -9.51 -3.75 -15.28
C ALA A 34 -9.53 -2.33 -14.69
N GLY A 35 -10.70 -1.82 -14.37
CA GLY A 35 -10.87 -0.54 -13.68
C GLY A 35 -10.28 0.68 -14.40
N GLY A 36 -10.28 0.69 -15.75
CA GLY A 36 -9.76 1.80 -16.55
C GLY A 36 -8.24 2.00 -16.48
N ARG A 37 -7.50 1.10 -15.82
CA ARG A 37 -6.03 1.20 -15.66
C ARG A 37 -5.29 1.28 -16.99
N ALA A 38 -5.69 0.45 -17.97
CA ALA A 38 -5.06 0.44 -19.28
C ALA A 38 -5.23 1.80 -19.97
N ASP A 39 -6.41 2.38 -19.88
CA ASP A 39 -6.74 3.66 -20.53
C ASP A 39 -5.96 4.82 -19.87
N ARG A 40 -5.88 4.85 -18.53
CA ARG A 40 -5.10 5.87 -17.80
C ARG A 40 -3.61 5.82 -18.15
N LEU A 41 -3.02 4.62 -18.20
CA LEU A 41 -1.59 4.45 -18.52
C LEU A 41 -1.32 4.76 -20.00
N ALA A 42 -2.22 4.40 -20.92
CA ALA A 42 -2.10 4.75 -22.32
C ALA A 42 -2.25 6.25 -22.54
N ALA A 43 -3.18 6.91 -21.85
CA ALA A 43 -3.34 8.37 -21.88
C ALA A 43 -2.11 9.11 -21.34
N ALA A 44 -1.34 8.49 -20.44
CA ALA A 44 -0.04 8.99 -19.98
C ALA A 44 1.11 8.75 -20.99
N GLY A 45 0.84 8.21 -22.19
CA GLY A 45 1.84 7.97 -23.23
C GLY A 45 2.61 6.65 -23.10
N ILE A 46 2.19 5.74 -22.23
CA ILE A 46 2.88 4.46 -22.02
C ILE A 46 2.36 3.41 -23.02
N ASP A 47 3.25 2.60 -23.60
CA ASP A 47 2.85 1.49 -24.48
C ASP A 47 2.17 0.37 -23.66
N VAL A 48 0.85 0.25 -23.83
CA VAL A 48 0.01 -0.69 -23.09
C VAL A 48 -0.62 -1.70 -24.02
N ALA A 49 -0.38 -2.99 -23.76
CA ALA A 49 -1.02 -4.11 -24.41
C ALA A 49 -1.90 -4.90 -23.42
N SER A 50 -3.13 -5.21 -23.82
CA SER A 50 -4.05 -6.03 -23.03
C SER A 50 -3.69 -7.51 -23.08
N CYS A 51 -3.71 -8.18 -21.90
CA CYS A 51 -3.57 -9.62 -21.80
C CYS A 51 -4.59 -10.18 -20.78
N GLY A 52 -5.30 -11.24 -21.16
CA GLY A 52 -6.43 -11.74 -20.36
C GLY A 52 -6.06 -12.40 -19.05
N TYR A 53 -4.92 -13.06 -18.93
CA TYR A 53 -4.46 -13.83 -17.76
C TYR A 53 -5.48 -14.85 -17.22
N SER A 54 -6.38 -15.38 -18.05
CA SER A 54 -7.33 -16.41 -17.66
C SER A 54 -6.65 -17.78 -17.58
N PRO A 55 -6.85 -18.53 -16.50
CA PRO A 55 -6.35 -19.92 -16.42
C PRO A 55 -6.91 -20.82 -17.52
N MET A 56 -8.18 -20.63 -17.95
CA MET A 56 -8.83 -21.42 -19.00
C MET A 56 -8.18 -21.21 -20.38
N LEU A 57 -7.62 -20.02 -20.62
CA LEU A 57 -6.95 -19.64 -21.88
C LEU A 57 -5.43 -19.48 -21.67
N ALA A 58 -4.85 -20.21 -20.72
CA ALA A 58 -3.45 -20.03 -20.31
C ALA A 58 -2.47 -20.19 -21.47
N ALA A 59 -2.69 -21.15 -22.37
CA ALA A 59 -1.82 -21.38 -23.53
C ALA A 59 -1.85 -20.18 -24.50
N LEU A 60 -3.04 -19.65 -24.79
CA LEU A 60 -3.21 -18.46 -25.63
C LEU A 60 -2.52 -17.23 -25.01
N HIS A 61 -2.79 -16.96 -23.75
CA HIS A 61 -2.21 -15.80 -23.05
C HIS A 61 -0.70 -15.91 -22.90
N ARG A 62 -0.14 -17.12 -22.70
CA ARG A 62 1.31 -17.35 -22.73
C ARG A 62 1.92 -17.04 -24.10
N ARG A 63 1.23 -17.42 -25.20
CA ARG A 63 1.67 -17.06 -26.55
C ARG A 63 1.63 -15.56 -26.78
N GLN A 64 0.58 -14.87 -26.32
CA GLN A 64 0.49 -13.41 -26.39
C GLN A 64 1.63 -12.73 -25.60
N LEU A 65 1.91 -13.22 -24.37
CA LEU A 65 3.02 -12.74 -23.58
C LEU A 65 4.36 -12.96 -24.28
N ALA A 66 4.59 -14.16 -24.82
CA ALA A 66 5.82 -14.48 -25.55
C ALA A 66 6.02 -13.57 -26.77
N ALA A 67 4.98 -13.35 -27.56
CA ALA A 67 5.02 -12.46 -28.72
C ALA A 67 5.28 -11.00 -28.30
N GLY A 68 4.59 -10.53 -27.25
CA GLY A 68 4.78 -9.18 -26.70
C GLY A 68 6.18 -8.96 -26.14
N ILE A 69 6.75 -9.95 -25.46
CA ILE A 69 8.13 -9.91 -24.95
C ILE A 69 9.13 -9.88 -26.13
N ALA A 70 8.95 -10.75 -27.13
CA ALA A 70 9.86 -10.81 -28.28
C ALA A 70 9.87 -9.50 -29.08
N SER A 71 8.72 -8.83 -29.23
CA SER A 71 8.61 -7.57 -29.99
C SER A 71 8.97 -6.31 -29.15
N SER A 72 9.18 -6.43 -27.85
CA SER A 72 9.45 -5.27 -26.97
C SER A 72 10.91 -4.83 -26.97
N HIS A 73 11.83 -5.71 -27.38
CA HIS A 73 13.29 -5.50 -27.24
C HIS A 73 13.70 -5.16 -25.78
N ALA A 74 12.96 -5.73 -24.81
CA ALA A 74 13.21 -5.47 -23.40
C ALA A 74 14.50 -6.15 -22.92
N ASN A 75 15.25 -5.48 -22.06
CA ASN A 75 16.44 -6.02 -21.40
C ASN A 75 16.08 -6.77 -20.11
N VAL A 76 14.92 -6.47 -19.52
CA VAL A 76 14.44 -7.10 -18.28
C VAL A 76 12.92 -7.23 -18.31
N ILE A 77 12.39 -8.29 -17.69
CA ILE A 77 10.96 -8.50 -17.48
C ILE A 77 10.66 -8.27 -16.02
N LEU A 78 9.79 -7.31 -15.70
CA LEU A 78 9.28 -7.08 -14.35
C LEU A 78 7.84 -7.59 -14.25
N SER A 79 7.61 -8.65 -13.49
CA SER A 79 6.30 -9.23 -13.29
C SER A 79 5.71 -8.91 -11.91
N TRP A 80 4.37 -8.83 -11.85
CA TRP A 80 3.62 -8.45 -10.66
C TRP A 80 2.56 -9.48 -10.34
N MET A 81 2.54 -9.94 -9.10
CA MET A 81 1.56 -10.87 -8.54
C MET A 81 1.63 -12.29 -9.16
N ASN A 82 1.18 -13.26 -8.41
CA ASN A 82 1.26 -14.70 -8.72
C ASN A 82 0.86 -15.07 -10.13
N ARG A 83 -0.30 -14.57 -10.61
CA ARG A 83 -0.89 -14.97 -11.88
C ARG A 83 -0.05 -14.49 -13.07
N ALA A 84 0.31 -13.22 -13.10
CA ALA A 84 1.13 -12.70 -14.20
C ALA A 84 2.51 -13.37 -14.20
N THR A 85 3.15 -13.47 -13.04
CA THR A 85 4.47 -14.10 -12.87
C THR A 85 4.49 -15.55 -13.37
N SER A 86 3.51 -16.36 -12.99
CA SER A 86 3.44 -17.77 -13.40
C SER A 86 3.17 -17.98 -14.91
N MET A 87 2.72 -16.94 -15.61
CA MET A 87 2.42 -16.99 -17.04
C MET A 87 3.57 -16.50 -17.93
N VAL A 88 4.57 -15.84 -17.38
CA VAL A 88 5.77 -15.43 -18.13
C VAL A 88 6.47 -16.71 -18.65
N PRO A 89 6.69 -16.81 -19.95
CA PRO A 89 7.39 -17.96 -20.54
C PRO A 89 8.85 -17.96 -20.13
N LYS A 90 9.52 -19.10 -20.19
CA LYS A 90 10.99 -19.15 -20.09
C LYS A 90 11.61 -18.35 -21.25
N THR A 91 12.54 -17.51 -20.94
CA THR A 91 13.22 -16.61 -21.88
C THR A 91 14.69 -16.43 -21.45
N ARG A 92 15.51 -15.87 -22.33
CA ARG A 92 16.89 -15.46 -21.99
C ARG A 92 16.94 -14.07 -21.35
N ILE A 93 15.84 -13.33 -21.39
CA ILE A 93 15.74 -12.01 -20.75
C ILE A 93 15.55 -12.23 -19.25
N PRO A 94 16.33 -11.59 -18.38
CA PRO A 94 16.19 -11.69 -16.94
C PRO A 94 14.76 -11.40 -16.47
N HIS A 95 14.21 -12.28 -15.64
CA HIS A 95 12.85 -12.18 -15.12
C HIS A 95 12.87 -11.83 -13.64
N VAL A 96 12.52 -10.60 -13.32
CA VAL A 96 12.34 -10.06 -11.98
C VAL A 96 10.86 -10.16 -11.60
N ALA A 97 10.56 -10.71 -10.43
CA ALA A 97 9.18 -10.73 -9.92
C ALA A 97 9.07 -9.92 -8.63
N ARG A 98 8.13 -8.98 -8.59
CA ARG A 98 7.85 -8.16 -7.40
C ARG A 98 6.76 -8.79 -6.55
N LEU A 99 7.06 -8.98 -5.25
CA LEU A 99 6.15 -9.50 -4.23
C LEU A 99 5.74 -8.38 -3.25
N GLY A 100 4.45 -8.32 -2.95
CA GLY A 100 3.89 -7.40 -1.96
C GLY A 100 3.16 -8.13 -0.83
N GLY A 101 3.55 -9.38 -0.57
CA GLY A 101 2.99 -10.23 0.47
C GLY A 101 3.67 -11.60 0.51
N PHE A 102 3.33 -12.38 1.51
CA PHE A 102 3.87 -13.72 1.75
C PHE A 102 3.22 -14.76 0.82
N TYR A 103 3.71 -14.83 -0.42
CA TYR A 103 3.12 -15.68 -1.46
C TYR A 103 3.78 -17.04 -1.56
N LYS A 104 3.00 -18.06 -2.00
CA LYS A 104 3.53 -19.40 -2.27
C LYS A 104 4.52 -19.39 -3.45
N LEU A 105 5.74 -19.87 -3.24
CA LEU A 105 6.86 -19.79 -4.20
C LEU A 105 6.65 -20.59 -5.49
N LYS A 106 5.68 -21.51 -5.54
CA LYS A 106 5.39 -22.30 -6.75
C LYS A 106 5.15 -21.44 -8.01
N HIS A 107 4.70 -20.18 -7.85
CA HIS A 107 4.41 -19.25 -8.95
C HIS A 107 5.65 -18.48 -9.42
N TYR A 108 6.78 -18.58 -8.70
CA TYR A 108 7.99 -17.79 -8.89
C TYR A 108 9.21 -18.62 -9.33
N ARG A 109 9.02 -19.92 -9.61
CA ARG A 109 10.10 -20.86 -9.96
C ARG A 109 10.89 -20.50 -11.22
N ASN A 110 10.28 -19.75 -12.13
CA ASN A 110 10.90 -19.32 -13.39
C ASN A 110 11.44 -17.88 -13.32
N CYS A 111 11.50 -17.29 -12.14
CA CYS A 111 12.08 -15.96 -11.94
C CYS A 111 13.56 -16.10 -11.60
N ASP A 112 14.36 -15.21 -12.16
CA ASP A 112 15.78 -15.12 -11.85
C ASP A 112 16.00 -14.35 -10.56
N TRP A 113 15.15 -13.33 -10.31
CA TRP A 113 15.23 -12.42 -9.17
C TRP A 113 13.86 -12.18 -8.55
N LEU A 114 13.83 -12.06 -7.22
CA LEU A 114 12.62 -11.74 -6.46
C LEU A 114 12.82 -10.42 -5.72
N VAL A 115 11.88 -9.51 -5.90
CA VAL A 115 11.88 -8.20 -5.22
C VAL A 115 10.77 -8.19 -4.19
N ALA A 116 11.15 -8.04 -2.93
CA ALA A 116 10.25 -7.91 -1.79
C ALA A 116 10.10 -6.44 -1.41
N ASN A 117 8.88 -5.99 -1.13
CA ASN A 117 8.67 -4.60 -0.72
C ASN A 117 8.83 -4.37 0.79
N THR A 118 9.10 -5.42 1.57
CA THR A 118 9.45 -5.34 2.98
C THR A 118 10.59 -6.29 3.31
N ARG A 119 11.35 -5.99 4.35
CA ARG A 119 12.40 -6.89 4.86
C ARG A 119 11.81 -8.21 5.33
N GLY A 120 10.66 -8.15 6.03
CA GLY A 120 9.96 -9.36 6.47
C GLY A 120 9.60 -10.30 5.33
N ILE A 121 9.19 -9.78 4.14
CA ILE A 121 8.95 -10.61 2.94
C ILE A 121 10.28 -11.11 2.37
N ALA A 122 11.35 -10.31 2.33
CA ALA A 122 12.66 -10.75 1.87
C ALA A 122 13.20 -11.91 2.73
N ASP A 123 13.12 -11.79 4.04
CA ASP A 123 13.52 -12.83 4.99
C ASP A 123 12.66 -14.10 4.84
N TYR A 124 11.37 -13.94 4.59
CA TYR A 124 10.49 -15.06 4.28
C TYR A 124 10.96 -15.81 3.02
N LEU A 125 11.29 -15.10 1.93
CA LEU A 125 11.76 -15.73 0.71
C LEU A 125 13.04 -16.53 0.93
N VAL A 126 13.99 -15.99 1.69
CA VAL A 126 15.25 -16.70 2.03
C VAL A 126 14.96 -17.92 2.88
N ARG A 127 14.09 -17.83 3.89
CA ARG A 127 13.68 -18.99 4.73
C ARG A 127 12.99 -20.11 3.93
N GLU A 128 12.24 -19.74 2.89
CA GLU A 128 11.58 -20.69 1.98
C GLU A 128 12.55 -21.25 0.92
N GLY A 129 13.85 -20.97 1.01
CA GLY A 129 14.91 -21.57 0.20
C GLY A 129 15.29 -20.78 -1.06
N VAL A 130 14.87 -19.52 -1.21
CA VAL A 130 15.39 -18.67 -2.28
C VAL A 130 16.81 -18.21 -1.90
N PRO A 131 17.82 -18.36 -2.78
CA PRO A 131 19.16 -17.85 -2.52
C PRO A 131 19.14 -16.35 -2.18
N ALA A 132 19.83 -15.94 -1.13
CA ALA A 132 19.79 -14.56 -0.64
C ALA A 132 20.27 -13.54 -1.69
N ASP A 133 21.23 -13.93 -2.54
CA ASP A 133 21.74 -13.11 -3.65
C ASP A 133 20.70 -12.87 -4.76
N ARG A 134 19.63 -13.66 -4.81
CA ARG A 134 18.48 -13.49 -5.73
C ARG A 134 17.29 -12.74 -5.13
N VAL A 135 17.39 -12.33 -3.87
CA VAL A 135 16.35 -11.57 -3.18
C VAL A 135 16.79 -10.13 -3.02
N HIS A 136 15.99 -9.20 -3.53
CA HIS A 136 16.21 -7.76 -3.37
C HIS A 136 15.09 -7.15 -2.55
N HIS A 137 15.44 -6.29 -1.60
CA HIS A 137 14.47 -5.49 -0.86
C HIS A 137 14.32 -4.12 -1.53
N GLN A 138 13.13 -3.81 -2.02
CA GLN A 138 12.81 -2.54 -2.66
C GLN A 138 11.47 -2.03 -2.15
N ILE A 139 11.52 -1.03 -1.33
CA ILE A 139 10.34 -0.41 -0.70
C ILE A 139 9.41 0.25 -1.74
N ASN A 140 8.14 0.40 -1.39
CA ASN A 140 7.24 1.24 -2.19
C ASN A 140 7.49 2.72 -1.89
N PHE A 141 7.25 3.58 -2.86
CA PHE A 141 7.15 5.01 -2.62
C PHE A 141 5.68 5.46 -2.50
N VAL A 142 5.50 6.62 -1.91
CA VAL A 142 4.22 7.31 -1.81
C VAL A 142 4.44 8.75 -2.29
N PRO A 143 3.58 9.29 -3.16
CA PRO A 143 3.65 10.68 -3.56
C PRO A 143 3.56 11.62 -2.36
N ASP A 144 4.12 12.82 -2.51
CA ASP A 144 3.94 13.87 -1.52
C ASP A 144 2.44 14.11 -1.27
N GLY A 145 2.08 14.14 -0.02
CA GLY A 145 0.71 14.31 0.42
C GLY A 145 0.49 15.61 1.20
N ALA A 146 1.53 16.41 1.41
CA ALA A 146 1.44 17.63 2.20
C ALA A 146 0.58 18.68 1.50
N ASP A 147 0.73 18.79 0.19
CA ASP A 147 0.02 19.75 -0.63
C ASP A 147 -1.36 19.24 -1.10
N GLY A 148 -2.30 20.18 -1.22
CA GLY A 148 -3.64 19.91 -1.72
C GLY A 148 -4.76 20.16 -0.70
N PRO A 149 -6.02 20.12 -1.13
CA PRO A 149 -7.13 20.41 -0.26
C PRO A 149 -7.32 19.34 0.81
N ALA A 150 -7.55 19.79 2.05
CA ALA A 150 -7.97 18.89 3.12
C ALA A 150 -9.49 18.61 2.98
N PHE A 151 -9.88 17.37 3.26
CA PHE A 151 -11.29 17.04 3.32
C PHE A 151 -11.97 17.76 4.49
N ALA A 152 -13.04 18.48 4.17
CA ALA A 152 -13.83 19.25 5.14
C ALA A 152 -15.11 18.49 5.49
N GLY A 153 -14.97 17.31 6.10
CA GLY A 153 -16.09 16.46 6.52
C GLY A 153 -16.72 16.88 7.84
N PRO A 154 -17.80 16.19 8.26
CA PRO A 154 -18.44 16.41 9.56
C PRO A 154 -17.46 16.31 10.71
N ARG A 155 -17.61 17.20 11.72
CA ARG A 155 -16.83 17.21 12.97
C ARG A 155 -17.80 17.33 14.15
N HIS A 156 -17.64 16.45 15.14
CA HIS A 156 -18.53 16.32 16.30
C HIS A 156 -17.80 16.61 17.62
N GLY A 157 -17.02 17.69 17.65
CA GLY A 157 -16.17 18.04 18.79
C GLY A 157 -14.88 17.23 18.84
N GLY A 158 -13.88 17.70 19.59
CA GLY A 158 -12.60 17.04 19.76
C GLY A 158 -11.82 16.78 18.45
N PRO A 159 -10.79 15.91 18.51
CA PRO A 159 -9.97 15.61 17.34
C PRO A 159 -10.70 14.74 16.31
N VAL A 160 -10.28 14.89 15.05
CA VAL A 160 -10.68 14.01 13.96
C VAL A 160 -9.66 12.89 13.81
N ILE A 161 -10.14 11.68 13.95
CA ILE A 161 -9.39 10.45 13.72
C ILE A 161 -9.75 9.93 12.33
N ALA A 162 -8.76 9.65 11.47
CA ALA A 162 -9.00 9.04 10.17
C ALA A 162 -8.38 7.66 10.06
N ALA A 163 -9.08 6.77 9.35
CA ALA A 163 -8.57 5.47 8.96
C ALA A 163 -9.01 5.13 7.53
N LEU A 164 -8.12 4.54 6.74
CA LEU A 164 -8.34 4.28 5.33
C LEU A 164 -8.11 2.81 4.98
N GLY A 165 -8.95 2.28 4.13
CA GLY A 165 -8.74 0.96 3.55
C GLY A 165 -10.04 0.24 3.17
N ARG A 166 -9.89 -0.90 2.50
CA ARG A 166 -11.04 -1.75 2.19
C ARG A 166 -11.73 -2.22 3.49
N LEU A 167 -13.03 -2.11 3.58
CA LEU A 167 -13.80 -2.59 4.73
C LEU A 167 -13.82 -4.13 4.73
N HIS A 168 -12.77 -4.70 5.31
CA HIS A 168 -12.48 -6.14 5.37
C HIS A 168 -11.91 -6.49 6.74
N THR A 169 -12.14 -7.71 7.22
CA THR A 169 -11.70 -8.19 8.54
C THR A 169 -10.22 -7.94 8.84
N ASN A 170 -9.33 -8.06 7.83
CA ASN A 170 -7.91 -7.79 7.99
C ASN A 170 -7.57 -6.34 8.37
N LYS A 171 -8.47 -5.39 8.11
CA LYS A 171 -8.27 -3.97 8.41
C LYS A 171 -8.72 -3.56 9.80
N ALA A 172 -9.40 -4.46 10.52
CA ALA A 172 -9.76 -4.32 11.93
C ALA A 172 -10.47 -2.99 12.31
N PHE A 173 -11.32 -2.46 11.41
CA PHE A 173 -12.11 -1.28 11.74
C PHE A 173 -13.10 -1.53 12.90
N ASP A 174 -13.43 -2.80 13.16
CA ASP A 174 -14.20 -3.21 14.34
C ASP A 174 -13.43 -2.91 15.64
N THR A 175 -12.15 -3.24 15.72
CA THR A 175 -11.28 -2.88 16.85
C THR A 175 -11.17 -1.37 17.01
N LEU A 176 -11.05 -0.62 15.90
CA LEU A 176 -11.00 0.84 15.93
C LEU A 176 -12.33 1.46 16.44
N ILE A 177 -13.47 0.99 15.99
CA ILE A 177 -14.79 1.46 16.47
C ILE A 177 -14.96 1.17 17.97
N GLN A 178 -14.51 0.00 18.43
CA GLN A 178 -14.52 -0.34 19.86
C GLN A 178 -13.62 0.60 20.68
N ALA A 179 -12.40 0.87 20.17
CA ALA A 179 -11.50 1.82 20.81
C ALA A 179 -12.10 3.24 20.86
N PHE A 180 -12.66 3.70 19.74
CA PHE A 180 -13.30 5.01 19.62
C PHE A 180 -14.49 5.18 20.55
N ALA A 181 -15.25 4.12 20.83
CA ALA A 181 -16.35 4.15 21.77
C ALA A 181 -15.93 4.45 23.22
N GLY A 182 -14.65 4.22 23.56
CA GLY A 182 -14.07 4.58 24.85
C GLY A 182 -13.64 6.06 24.98
N LEU A 183 -13.84 6.86 23.92
CA LEU A 183 -13.47 8.28 23.92
C LEU A 183 -14.71 9.16 24.10
N ASP A 184 -14.63 10.15 24.98
CA ASP A 184 -15.76 11.04 25.29
C ASP A 184 -16.11 11.96 24.11
N GLU A 185 -15.11 12.37 23.32
CA GLU A 185 -15.24 13.30 22.20
C GLU A 185 -14.42 12.89 20.98
N GLY A 186 -14.60 13.58 19.87
CA GLY A 186 -13.91 13.35 18.61
C GLY A 186 -14.84 12.82 17.52
N THR A 187 -14.29 12.79 16.31
CA THR A 187 -14.98 12.25 15.12
C THR A 187 -14.09 11.18 14.50
N LEU A 188 -14.66 10.04 14.12
CA LEU A 188 -13.96 8.99 13.40
C LEU A 188 -14.40 8.99 11.94
N TRP A 189 -13.48 9.28 11.03
CA TRP A 189 -13.66 9.13 9.58
C TRP A 189 -13.08 7.79 9.10
N ILE A 190 -13.92 6.98 8.46
CA ILE A 190 -13.50 5.72 7.85
C ILE A 190 -13.71 5.83 6.34
N ALA A 191 -12.60 5.93 5.58
CA ALA A 191 -12.64 6.01 4.13
C ALA A 191 -12.33 4.66 3.50
N GLY A 192 -13.19 4.26 2.59
CA GLY A 192 -13.15 3.00 1.86
C GLY A 192 -14.49 2.29 1.85
N ASP A 193 -14.55 1.19 1.13
CA ASP A 193 -15.74 0.35 1.02
C ASP A 193 -15.36 -1.14 1.06
N GLY A 194 -16.35 -2.00 1.32
CA GLY A 194 -16.13 -3.43 1.37
C GLY A 194 -17.23 -4.22 2.07
N PRO A 195 -17.07 -5.55 2.12
CA PRO A 195 -18.13 -6.45 2.60
C PRO A 195 -18.49 -6.27 4.07
N GLU A 196 -17.62 -5.66 4.87
CA GLU A 196 -17.84 -5.45 6.30
C GLU A 196 -18.68 -4.19 6.61
N ARG A 197 -19.02 -3.36 5.63
CA ARG A 197 -19.65 -2.05 5.85
C ARG A 197 -20.88 -2.13 6.77
N ALA A 198 -21.85 -2.93 6.40
CA ALA A 198 -23.08 -3.04 7.19
C ALA A 198 -22.84 -3.52 8.64
N ARG A 199 -21.88 -4.46 8.82
CA ARG A 199 -21.48 -4.95 10.14
C ARG A 199 -20.81 -3.87 10.99
N LEU A 200 -19.98 -3.04 10.37
CA LEU A 200 -19.28 -1.94 11.06
C LEU A 200 -20.23 -0.81 11.43
N GLU A 201 -21.20 -0.47 10.59
CA GLU A 201 -22.27 0.50 10.89
C GLU A 201 -23.15 0.02 12.06
N ALA A 202 -23.53 -1.27 12.06
CA ALA A 202 -24.27 -1.87 13.18
C ALA A 202 -23.47 -1.86 14.48
N LEU A 203 -22.16 -2.15 14.42
CA LEU A 203 -21.27 -2.09 15.58
C LEU A 203 -21.16 -0.66 16.14
N ALA A 204 -21.05 0.36 15.29
CA ALA A 204 -21.03 1.75 15.73
C ALA A 204 -22.33 2.15 16.46
N ALA A 205 -23.48 1.66 15.99
CA ALA A 205 -24.76 1.86 16.65
C ALA A 205 -24.84 1.12 17.99
N GLU A 206 -24.43 -0.15 18.03
CA GLU A 206 -24.37 -0.97 19.27
C GLU A 206 -23.52 -0.30 20.35
N ARG A 207 -22.39 0.30 19.93
CA ARG A 207 -21.45 0.99 20.84
C ARG A 207 -21.87 2.43 21.16
N GLY A 208 -22.99 2.92 20.63
CA GLY A 208 -23.53 4.25 20.92
C GLY A 208 -22.74 5.41 20.25
N VAL A 209 -21.90 5.11 19.25
CA VAL A 209 -21.03 6.12 18.59
C VAL A 209 -21.41 6.41 17.15
N ALA A 210 -22.52 5.87 16.64
CA ALA A 210 -22.95 6.06 15.25
C ALA A 210 -23.02 7.53 14.82
N GLY A 211 -23.40 8.44 15.73
CA GLY A 211 -23.44 9.89 15.46
C GLY A 211 -22.07 10.55 15.30
N ARG A 212 -20.99 9.87 15.68
CA ARG A 212 -19.61 10.40 15.61
C ARG A 212 -18.70 9.60 14.66
N VAL A 213 -19.18 8.50 14.07
CA VAL A 213 -18.47 7.68 13.08
C VAL A 213 -19.03 7.96 11.69
N VAL A 214 -18.18 8.41 10.79
CA VAL A 214 -18.56 8.81 9.43
C VAL A 214 -17.91 7.85 8.43
N PHE A 215 -18.72 7.04 7.76
CA PHE A 215 -18.28 6.15 6.69
C PHE A 215 -18.31 6.92 5.36
N LEU A 216 -17.13 7.30 4.86
CA LEU A 216 -16.99 8.16 3.69
C LEU A 216 -17.17 7.41 2.35
N GLY A 217 -17.13 6.07 2.37
CA GLY A 217 -17.11 5.30 1.14
C GLY A 217 -15.78 5.41 0.39
N TRP A 218 -15.79 5.10 -0.90
CA TRP A 218 -14.62 5.23 -1.75
C TRP A 218 -14.29 6.70 -1.99
N MET A 219 -13.01 7.06 -1.85
CA MET A 219 -12.49 8.41 -2.09
C MET A 219 -11.48 8.38 -3.25
N ASP A 220 -11.65 9.28 -4.21
CA ASP A 220 -10.71 9.41 -5.34
C ASP A 220 -9.38 10.02 -4.90
N ASP A 221 -9.41 10.97 -3.96
CA ASP A 221 -8.22 11.47 -3.24
C ASP A 221 -8.29 11.06 -1.76
N PRO A 222 -7.78 9.86 -1.40
CA PRO A 222 -7.76 9.42 -0.02
C PRO A 222 -6.80 10.24 0.86
N GLN A 223 -5.78 10.88 0.28
CA GLN A 223 -4.87 11.74 1.03
C GLN A 223 -5.58 13.00 1.55
N SER A 224 -6.61 13.50 0.86
CA SER A 224 -7.42 14.63 1.37
C SER A 224 -8.04 14.31 2.74
N VAL A 225 -8.49 13.07 2.94
CA VAL A 225 -9.05 12.63 4.23
C VAL A 225 -7.97 12.63 5.32
N ILE A 226 -6.77 12.16 4.99
CA ILE A 226 -5.63 12.19 5.91
C ILE A 226 -5.28 13.64 6.25
N ARG A 227 -5.17 14.54 5.25
CA ARG A 227 -4.90 15.98 5.45
C ARG A 227 -5.95 16.67 6.34
N GLY A 228 -7.20 16.23 6.25
CA GLY A 228 -8.31 16.77 7.07
C GLY A 228 -8.35 16.27 8.51
N ALA A 229 -7.63 15.22 8.83
CA ALA A 229 -7.63 14.60 10.16
C ALA A 229 -6.55 15.19 11.08
N ASP A 230 -6.72 14.98 12.38
CA ASP A 230 -5.73 15.33 13.41
C ASP A 230 -4.82 14.14 13.76
N ILE A 231 -5.36 12.91 13.65
CA ILE A 231 -4.66 11.66 13.96
C ILE A 231 -5.01 10.64 12.88
N PHE A 232 -4.02 9.93 12.38
CA PHE A 232 -4.24 8.81 11.47
C PHE A 232 -4.07 7.47 12.20
N VAL A 233 -4.99 6.53 11.99
CA VAL A 233 -4.95 5.21 12.62
C VAL A 233 -4.94 4.11 11.56
N CYS A 234 -3.97 3.19 11.66
CA CYS A 234 -3.91 1.96 10.87
C CYS A 234 -4.12 0.75 11.81
N PRO A 235 -5.35 0.30 12.04
CA PRO A 235 -5.66 -0.72 13.06
C PRO A 235 -5.48 -2.16 12.56
N SER A 236 -4.86 -2.37 11.41
CA SER A 236 -4.87 -3.60 10.63
C SER A 236 -4.32 -4.82 11.39
N ARG A 237 -5.06 -5.95 11.36
CA ARG A 237 -4.59 -7.27 11.79
C ARG A 237 -3.48 -7.82 10.89
N HIS A 238 -3.62 -7.54 9.60
CA HIS A 238 -2.67 -7.99 8.59
C HIS A 238 -2.43 -6.89 7.57
N GLU A 239 -1.22 -6.35 7.60
CA GLU A 239 -0.76 -5.29 6.71
C GLU A 239 0.69 -5.58 6.30
N PRO A 240 0.91 -6.25 5.16
CA PRO A 240 2.26 -6.64 4.75
C PRO A 240 3.20 -5.46 4.53
N PHE A 241 2.71 -4.35 3.98
CA PHE A 241 3.49 -3.13 3.78
C PHE A 241 2.92 -1.94 4.57
N GLY A 242 1.68 -1.56 4.31
CA GLY A 242 1.06 -0.40 4.96
C GLY A 242 1.29 0.91 4.19
N ASN A 243 0.96 0.95 2.90
CA ASN A 243 1.04 2.20 2.11
C ASN A 243 0.37 3.38 2.82
N VAL A 244 -0.76 3.14 3.50
CA VAL A 244 -1.51 4.17 4.23
C VAL A 244 -0.73 4.81 5.38
N ILE A 245 0.24 4.09 5.98
CA ILE A 245 1.14 4.64 7.00
C ILE A 245 2.09 5.64 6.35
N ALA A 246 2.73 5.27 5.24
CA ALA A 246 3.59 6.16 4.49
C ALA A 246 2.80 7.35 3.88
N GLU A 247 1.54 7.14 3.48
CA GLU A 247 0.63 8.20 3.03
C GLU A 247 0.31 9.18 4.16
N ALA A 248 0.15 8.71 5.41
CA ALA A 248 -0.05 9.58 6.55
C ALA A 248 1.23 10.37 6.91
N PHE A 249 2.39 9.74 6.84
CA PHE A 249 3.68 10.43 6.98
C PHE A 249 3.83 11.54 5.93
N ALA A 250 3.57 11.23 4.66
CA ALA A 250 3.60 12.21 3.56
C ALA A 250 2.63 13.39 3.75
N CYS A 251 1.56 13.19 4.48
CA CYS A 251 0.57 14.22 4.81
C CYS A 251 0.85 14.96 6.13
N HIS A 252 2.01 14.82 6.75
CA HIS A 252 2.33 15.37 8.07
C HIS A 252 1.26 15.03 9.13
N ARG A 253 0.86 13.76 9.22
CA ARG A 253 -0.08 13.33 10.27
C ARG A 253 0.55 12.33 11.21
N PRO A 254 0.35 12.49 12.53
CA PRO A 254 0.81 11.53 13.50
C PRO A 254 0.08 10.20 13.29
N VAL A 255 0.82 9.10 13.37
CA VAL A 255 0.32 7.76 13.08
C VAL A 255 0.25 6.93 14.36
N ILE A 256 -0.90 6.28 14.56
CA ILE A 256 -1.04 5.14 15.47
C ILE A 256 -1.28 3.90 14.60
N ALA A 257 -0.52 2.85 14.80
CA ALA A 257 -0.70 1.60 14.08
C ALA A 257 -0.66 0.40 15.03
N THR A 258 -1.38 -0.65 14.66
CA THR A 258 -1.19 -1.95 15.30
C THR A 258 0.13 -2.58 14.90
N ALA A 259 0.69 -3.48 15.72
CA ALA A 259 1.94 -4.20 15.48
C ALA A 259 1.80 -5.22 14.33
N SER A 260 1.27 -4.77 13.17
CA SER A 260 1.23 -5.53 11.93
C SER A 260 2.60 -5.55 11.25
N GLN A 261 2.80 -6.49 10.30
CA GLN A 261 4.11 -6.74 9.70
C GLN A 261 4.77 -5.48 9.12
N GLY A 262 4.03 -4.69 8.35
CA GLY A 262 4.55 -3.45 7.76
C GLY A 262 4.76 -2.34 8.79
N ALA A 263 3.84 -2.17 9.74
CA ALA A 263 3.92 -1.12 10.74
C ALA A 263 5.20 -1.22 11.58
N VAL A 264 5.56 -2.42 12.05
CA VAL A 264 6.78 -2.63 12.86
C VAL A 264 8.08 -2.44 12.07
N GLU A 265 8.00 -2.43 10.74
CA GLU A 265 9.17 -2.20 9.88
C GLU A 265 9.44 -0.71 9.62
N TYR A 266 8.42 0.15 9.82
CA TYR A 266 8.51 1.57 9.47
C TYR A 266 8.37 2.51 10.65
N ILE A 267 7.62 2.11 11.67
CA ILE A 267 7.39 2.95 12.84
C ILE A 267 8.45 2.62 13.90
N ASN A 268 9.16 3.65 14.37
CA ASN A 268 10.16 3.55 15.44
C ASN A 268 11.35 2.63 15.09
N THR A 269 11.75 2.57 13.82
CA THR A 269 12.89 1.76 13.37
C THR A 269 14.23 2.49 13.51
N SER A 270 14.20 3.80 13.69
CA SER A 270 15.33 4.66 13.98
C SER A 270 15.34 5.04 15.48
N GLN A 271 16.29 5.88 15.88
CA GLN A 271 16.31 6.46 17.25
C GLN A 271 15.17 7.46 17.47
N THR A 272 14.50 7.92 16.41
CA THR A 272 13.41 8.89 16.46
C THR A 272 12.07 8.16 16.44
N GLN A 273 11.20 8.51 17.36
CA GLN A 273 9.83 7.99 17.38
C GLN A 273 9.02 8.65 16.25
N THR A 274 8.55 7.84 15.29
CA THR A 274 7.80 8.31 14.12
C THR A 274 6.30 8.02 14.21
N GLY A 275 5.85 7.35 15.27
CA GLY A 275 4.45 6.99 15.50
C GLY A 275 4.29 6.18 16.78
N MET A 276 3.07 5.72 17.03
CA MET A 276 2.75 4.84 18.15
C MET A 276 2.36 3.45 17.64
N ILE A 277 2.90 2.41 18.26
CA ILE A 277 2.52 1.01 17.97
C ILE A 277 1.77 0.43 19.16
N VAL A 278 0.63 -0.20 18.90
CA VAL A 278 -0.20 -0.90 19.88
C VAL A 278 -0.37 -2.37 19.48
N PRO A 279 -0.69 -3.28 20.39
CA PRO A 279 -0.95 -4.67 20.04
C PRO A 279 -2.11 -4.82 19.04
N VAL A 280 -2.05 -5.87 18.21
CA VAL A 280 -3.15 -6.22 17.30
C VAL A 280 -4.36 -6.66 18.12
N ASP A 281 -5.56 -6.25 17.69
CA ASP A 281 -6.85 -6.54 18.33
C ASP A 281 -7.01 -6.03 19.78
N ASP A 282 -6.17 -5.11 20.22
CA ASP A 282 -6.26 -4.46 21.54
C ASP A 282 -6.94 -3.08 21.42
N SER A 283 -8.27 -3.06 21.57
CA SER A 283 -9.06 -1.82 21.52
C SER A 283 -8.78 -0.90 22.71
N THR A 284 -8.35 -1.44 23.86
CA THR A 284 -8.02 -0.66 25.06
C THR A 284 -6.71 0.10 24.86
N ALA A 285 -5.66 -0.59 24.40
CA ALA A 285 -4.39 0.06 24.09
C ALA A 285 -4.54 1.10 22.97
N LEU A 286 -5.38 0.80 21.95
CA LEU A 286 -5.67 1.72 20.86
C LEU A 286 -6.41 2.97 21.35
N ALA A 287 -7.41 2.83 22.22
CA ALA A 287 -8.14 3.94 22.85
C ALA A 287 -7.18 4.81 23.68
N GLY A 288 -6.29 4.19 24.47
CA GLY A 288 -5.27 4.90 25.25
C GLY A 288 -4.34 5.73 24.37
N ALA A 289 -3.84 5.17 23.28
CA ALA A 289 -2.96 5.87 22.33
C ALA A 289 -3.67 7.05 21.65
N ILE A 290 -4.92 6.86 21.21
CA ILE A 290 -5.74 7.92 20.61
C ILE A 290 -5.98 9.02 21.65
N GLY A 291 -6.38 8.67 22.89
CA GLY A 291 -6.62 9.61 23.98
C GLY A 291 -5.38 10.40 24.35
N GLU A 292 -4.20 9.76 24.37
CA GLU A 292 -2.93 10.43 24.59
C GLU A 292 -2.66 11.51 23.53
N LEU A 293 -2.74 11.17 22.26
CA LEU A 293 -2.54 12.12 21.17
C LEU A 293 -3.64 13.19 21.13
N ALA A 294 -4.89 12.86 21.49
CA ALA A 294 -5.96 13.83 21.59
C ALA A 294 -5.64 14.98 22.56
N GLN A 295 -5.06 14.63 23.71
CA GLN A 295 -4.77 15.55 24.81
C GLN A 295 -3.42 16.28 24.67
N LYS A 296 -2.49 15.78 23.82
CA LYS A 296 -1.11 16.26 23.71
C LYS A 296 -0.78 16.79 22.30
N PRO A 297 -1.21 18.02 21.94
CA PRO A 297 -0.95 18.60 20.61
C PRO A 297 0.55 18.68 20.25
N ALA A 298 1.42 18.91 21.23
CA ALA A 298 2.86 18.97 21.02
C ALA A 298 3.41 17.61 20.55
N ILE A 299 3.00 16.51 21.18
CA ILE A 299 3.42 15.16 20.76
C ILE A 299 2.88 14.84 19.36
N ARG A 300 1.64 15.27 19.06
CA ARG A 300 1.11 15.12 17.68
C ARG A 300 2.02 15.79 16.65
N ALA A 301 2.45 17.03 16.92
CA ALA A 301 3.31 17.79 16.02
C ALA A 301 4.70 17.14 15.88
N GLU A 302 5.31 16.68 16.97
CA GLU A 302 6.59 15.98 16.95
C GLU A 302 6.53 14.68 16.13
N LEU A 303 5.52 13.84 16.35
CA LEU A 303 5.34 12.60 15.60
C LEU A 303 5.03 12.86 14.11
N ALA A 304 4.28 13.90 13.79
CA ALA A 304 3.97 14.28 12.42
C ALA A 304 5.23 14.70 11.66
N GLU A 305 6.07 15.53 12.27
CA GLU A 305 7.33 15.99 11.68
C GLU A 305 8.32 14.82 11.51
N ALA A 306 8.48 13.99 12.55
CA ALA A 306 9.33 12.81 12.47
C ALA A 306 8.87 11.82 11.40
N GLY A 307 7.55 11.60 11.28
CA GLY A 307 6.96 10.78 10.22
C GLY A 307 7.21 11.35 8.82
N TYR A 308 7.06 12.66 8.64
CA TYR A 308 7.34 13.31 7.36
C TYR A 308 8.83 13.21 6.98
N HIS A 309 9.73 13.38 7.93
CA HIS A 309 11.16 13.17 7.69
C HIS A 309 11.45 11.72 7.27
N GLU A 310 10.80 10.74 7.90
CA GLU A 310 10.92 9.32 7.52
C GLU A 310 10.40 9.10 6.09
N TRP A 311 9.26 9.73 5.72
CA TRP A 311 8.77 9.70 4.35
C TRP A 311 9.77 10.32 3.37
N ALA A 312 10.29 11.51 3.65
CA ALA A 312 11.20 12.24 2.77
C ALA A 312 12.52 11.48 2.52
N THR A 313 12.98 10.71 3.51
CA THR A 313 14.24 9.95 3.42
C THR A 313 14.08 8.56 2.82
N ARG A 314 12.94 7.89 3.02
CA ARG A 314 12.77 6.47 2.65
C ARG A 314 11.71 6.21 1.61
N PHE A 315 10.62 7.00 1.61
CA PHE A 315 9.45 6.74 0.79
C PHE A 315 9.27 7.77 -0.34
N HIS A 316 10.22 8.69 -0.50
CA HIS A 316 10.16 9.71 -1.53
C HIS A 316 10.24 9.09 -2.93
N PRO A 317 9.38 9.50 -3.89
CA PRO A 317 9.33 8.92 -5.22
C PRO A 317 10.68 8.91 -5.95
N ASP A 318 11.39 10.03 -5.95
CA ASP A 318 12.64 10.17 -6.72
C ASP A 318 13.71 9.17 -6.27
N GLN A 319 13.88 9.03 -4.93
CA GLN A 319 14.84 8.08 -4.38
C GLN A 319 14.47 6.65 -4.75
N VAL A 320 13.23 6.25 -4.51
CA VAL A 320 12.79 4.87 -4.73
C VAL A 320 12.77 4.52 -6.23
N VAL A 321 12.41 5.46 -7.11
CA VAL A 321 12.46 5.27 -8.56
C VAL A 321 13.91 5.14 -9.05
N SER A 322 14.83 5.95 -8.53
CA SER A 322 16.26 5.86 -8.82
C SER A 322 16.84 4.50 -8.40
N ASP A 323 16.47 4.02 -7.20
CA ASP A 323 16.90 2.71 -6.69
C ASP A 323 16.37 1.57 -7.57
N TRP A 324 15.10 1.64 -7.99
CA TRP A 324 14.53 0.68 -8.94
C TRP A 324 15.29 0.64 -10.26
N ILE A 325 15.60 1.79 -10.86
CA ILE A 325 16.31 1.88 -12.13
C ILE A 325 17.72 1.30 -11.97
N SER A 326 18.42 1.66 -10.90
CA SER A 326 19.75 1.16 -10.59
C SER A 326 19.76 -0.37 -10.45
N TYR A 327 18.76 -0.91 -9.73
CA TYR A 327 18.60 -2.36 -9.58
C TYR A 327 18.28 -3.06 -10.91
N LEU A 328 17.33 -2.54 -11.69
CA LEU A 328 16.95 -3.14 -12.96
C LEU A 328 18.11 -3.12 -13.97
N ASN A 329 18.91 -2.05 -14.01
CA ASN A 329 20.12 -1.98 -14.85
C ASN A 329 21.20 -2.98 -14.42
N LYS A 330 21.31 -3.28 -13.12
CA LYS A 330 22.26 -4.27 -12.61
C LYS A 330 21.94 -5.70 -13.03
N VAL A 331 20.64 -6.02 -13.19
CA VAL A 331 20.16 -7.38 -13.50
C VAL A 331 19.84 -7.58 -14.98
N ALA A 332 19.77 -6.48 -15.78
CA ALA A 332 19.58 -6.50 -17.22
C ALA A 332 20.87 -6.92 -17.94
#